data_e1d87f4523a625b7496b287029934ca0
#
_entry.id   e1d87f4523a625b7496b287029934ca0
#
_cell.length_a   1.000
_cell.length_b   1.000
_cell.length_c   1.000
_cell.angle_alpha   90.00
_cell.angle_beta   90.00
_cell.angle_gamma   90.00
#
_symmetry.space_group_name_H-M   'P 1'
#
loop_
_entity.id
_entity.type
_entity.pdbx_description
1 polymer ?
#
loop_
_entity_poly.entity_id
_entity_poly.type
_entity_poly.pdbx_seq_one_letter_code
_entity_poly.pdbx_strand_id
1 'polypeptide(L)'
;MRSRRLVISVAVIAATIGLAPGIVQAAEPVAPGAVAPGAVAPGAVAPGAVAPGVGAPAVDLAKAAAPDLKTYKSPAERSVRKALPGAKGGVAAQQAAGNPDLALVLNAAATTAHAFDLETTVISADSTLKVTVDWGDGSAPDGMDAYGSTVLKSSHTYAKLGEYNVRVTVTDPANQAEVVNEFPVMTAGSDFVAHAPTRLLDTRDGTGAVRGKVPAYGSTRVQVGGNGAIPEGVTAVALNVTVTNTTGGGHITAFAEGTEPPTTSNVNFEAGQSVPNLVIVPVGKNGYVELANRSPESVDLIADVTGYFTRTDAAGYTPMTPVRFVDTREGLGTTRGQLAGQKTFGTRISGLRGVPEGITAVALNVTVTNPREAGHLSVFPGGASAPITSNLNFTAGQTVANAVIVPVGPDGTVNVRNGAWAGTDVIVDVVGFYSTDSKGAYMPIKSVRLVDTRDPRWIHGPMQGRGYVWQALSADEPGIAGYVLNTTVTNTAGAGFLSVAPDPNTREQYRQGRQVFPERPTASTLNWTAGKTVPNLVQAGSGDNGIVDFWNQGWDKADLVVDIFGYYETN
;
A
#
# COMPACT_ATOMS: atom_id res chain seq x y z
N MET A 1 15.00 17.00 -16.83
CA MET A 1 13.94 16.21 -16.16
C MET A 1 14.17 14.76 -16.51
N ARG A 2 14.73 13.99 -15.59
CA ARG A 2 14.80 12.54 -15.75
C ARG A 2 13.48 12.00 -15.19
N SER A 3 12.54 11.65 -16.07
CA SER A 3 11.35 10.93 -15.68
C SER A 3 11.78 9.60 -15.06
N ARG A 4 11.46 9.38 -13.80
CA ARG A 4 11.62 8.08 -13.14
C ARG A 4 10.83 7.06 -13.93
N ARG A 5 11.50 6.07 -14.47
CA ARG A 5 10.85 4.97 -15.18
C ARG A 5 10.84 3.77 -14.24
N LEU A 6 9.70 3.55 -13.60
CA LEU A 6 9.46 2.28 -12.93
C LEU A 6 9.26 1.23 -14.04
N VAL A 7 10.25 0.37 -14.25
CA VAL A 7 10.18 -0.69 -15.28
C VAL A 7 9.81 -2.00 -14.57
N ILE A 8 8.65 -2.54 -14.90
CA ILE A 8 8.20 -3.82 -14.38
C ILE A 8 8.49 -4.91 -15.38
N SER A 9 9.21 -5.92 -14.94
CA SER A 9 9.42 -7.15 -15.68
C SER A 9 8.79 -8.31 -14.92
N VAL A 10 7.98 -9.09 -15.59
CA VAL A 10 7.40 -10.33 -15.06
C VAL A 10 8.23 -11.50 -15.56
N ALA A 11 8.63 -12.37 -14.68
CA ALA A 11 9.20 -13.66 -15.07
C ALA A 11 8.55 -14.78 -14.27
N VAL A 12 8.28 -15.85 -14.94
CA VAL A 12 7.72 -17.08 -14.38
C VAL A 12 8.76 -18.16 -14.41
N ILE A 13 8.87 -18.87 -13.33
CA ILE A 13 9.69 -20.06 -13.26
C ILE A 13 8.79 -21.27 -13.53
N ALA A 14 8.97 -21.91 -14.70
CA ALA A 14 8.27 -23.15 -15.04
C ALA A 14 9.17 -24.37 -14.80
N ALA A 15 8.65 -25.43 -14.13
CA ALA A 15 9.35 -26.70 -13.89
C ALA A 15 9.25 -27.63 -15.11
N THR A 16 10.37 -27.94 -15.76
CA THR A 16 10.42 -29.08 -16.65
C THR A 16 10.97 -30.30 -15.91
N ILE A 17 10.10 -31.30 -15.69
CA ILE A 17 10.50 -32.59 -15.12
C ILE A 17 10.88 -33.50 -16.28
N GLY A 18 12.13 -33.94 -16.31
CA GLY A 18 12.55 -35.06 -17.14
C GLY A 18 12.02 -36.36 -16.55
N LEU A 19 11.14 -37.03 -17.27
CA LEU A 19 10.61 -38.34 -16.93
C LEU A 19 11.64 -39.46 -17.23
N ALA A 20 12.09 -40.14 -16.19
CA ALA A 20 12.59 -41.53 -16.32
C ALA A 20 11.45 -42.51 -15.96
N PRO A 21 11.24 -43.61 -16.69
CA PRO A 21 10.12 -44.49 -16.44
C PRO A 21 10.42 -45.45 -15.26
N GLY A 22 9.62 -45.35 -14.21
CA GLY A 22 9.68 -46.22 -13.02
C GLY A 22 8.28 -46.54 -12.52
N ILE A 23 7.84 -47.75 -12.81
CA ILE A 23 6.83 -48.66 -12.21
C ILE A 23 5.75 -48.00 -11.30
N VAL A 24 4.53 -48.08 -11.81
CA VAL A 24 3.27 -47.80 -11.09
C VAL A 24 2.96 -48.93 -10.12
N GLN A 25 2.80 -48.63 -8.85
CA GLN A 25 2.10 -49.49 -7.89
C GLN A 25 0.83 -48.79 -7.43
N ALA A 26 -0.30 -49.40 -7.69
CA ALA A 26 -1.62 -48.89 -7.36
C ALA A 26 -1.80 -48.87 -5.84
N ALA A 27 -2.22 -47.71 -5.30
CA ALA A 27 -2.70 -47.56 -3.92
C ALA A 27 -4.22 -47.47 -3.92
N GLU A 28 -4.85 -48.22 -3.01
CA GLU A 28 -6.30 -48.32 -2.79
C GLU A 28 -6.93 -46.96 -2.37
N PRO A 29 -8.25 -46.79 -2.60
CA PRO A 29 -8.94 -45.53 -2.30
C PRO A 29 -9.18 -45.40 -0.79
N VAL A 30 -8.62 -44.36 -0.19
CA VAL A 30 -8.93 -43.91 1.18
C VAL A 30 -10.13 -42.99 1.14
N ALA A 31 -11.11 -43.25 2.00
CA ALA A 31 -12.32 -42.47 2.21
C ALA A 31 -12.03 -40.99 2.60
N PRO A 32 -12.95 -40.05 2.31
CA PRO A 32 -12.71 -38.63 2.57
C PRO A 32 -12.77 -38.33 4.06
N GLY A 33 -11.62 -38.34 4.71
CA GLY A 33 -11.41 -37.80 6.05
C GLY A 33 -10.89 -36.37 5.96
N ALA A 34 -11.42 -35.48 6.79
CA ALA A 34 -11.04 -34.10 6.90
C ALA A 34 -9.51 -33.94 7.02
N VAL A 35 -8.88 -33.37 6.01
CA VAL A 35 -7.46 -33.00 6.05
C VAL A 35 -7.34 -31.70 6.83
N ALA A 36 -6.92 -31.80 8.10
CA ALA A 36 -6.37 -30.67 8.83
C ALA A 36 -5.11 -30.18 8.08
N PRO A 37 -4.86 -28.88 7.94
CA PRO A 37 -3.54 -28.39 7.53
C PRO A 37 -2.57 -28.63 8.68
N GLY A 38 -2.00 -29.82 8.70
CA GLY A 38 -1.08 -30.29 9.71
C GLY A 38 0.35 -30.14 9.27
N ALA A 39 1.17 -29.81 10.24
CA ALA A 39 2.61 -29.89 10.31
C ALA A 39 3.31 -30.57 9.14
N VAL A 40 4.06 -29.78 8.36
CA VAL A 40 5.06 -30.32 7.43
C VAL A 40 6.21 -30.83 8.29
N ALA A 41 6.49 -32.12 8.20
CA ALA A 41 7.69 -32.71 8.80
C ALA A 41 8.95 -32.06 8.19
N PRO A 42 9.99 -31.75 8.98
CA PRO A 42 11.25 -31.25 8.46
C PRO A 42 11.94 -32.37 7.68
N GLY A 43 12.13 -32.19 6.37
CA GLY A 43 12.96 -33.12 5.60
C GLY A 43 12.52 -33.44 4.17
N ALA A 44 11.44 -32.91 3.63
CA ALA A 44 11.11 -33.09 2.22
C ALA A 44 11.92 -32.11 1.36
N VAL A 45 12.97 -32.59 0.72
CA VAL A 45 13.70 -31.88 -0.33
C VAL A 45 12.71 -31.60 -1.48
N ALA A 46 12.50 -30.34 -1.80
CA ALA A 46 11.65 -29.92 -2.91
C ALA A 46 12.21 -30.50 -4.22
N PRO A 47 11.36 -30.99 -5.14
CA PRO A 47 11.81 -31.35 -6.48
C PRO A 47 12.42 -30.14 -7.17
N GLY A 48 13.51 -30.34 -7.88
CA GLY A 48 14.46 -29.43 -8.47
C GLY A 48 13.92 -28.10 -8.98
N ALA A 49 14.74 -27.09 -8.75
CA ALA A 49 14.58 -25.75 -9.23
C ALA A 49 14.48 -25.70 -10.75
N VAL A 50 13.67 -24.80 -11.22
CA VAL A 50 13.36 -24.61 -12.61
C VAL A 50 13.92 -23.29 -13.09
N ALA A 51 14.48 -23.32 -14.29
CA ALA A 51 15.03 -22.16 -14.95
C ALA A 51 13.98 -21.05 -15.15
N PRO A 52 14.37 -19.76 -15.03
CA PRO A 52 13.46 -18.65 -15.24
C PRO A 52 12.94 -18.64 -16.68
N GLY A 53 11.63 -18.61 -16.82
CA GLY A 53 10.99 -18.34 -18.09
C GLY A 53 11.28 -16.92 -18.58
N VAL A 54 11.12 -16.68 -19.87
CA VAL A 54 11.23 -15.36 -20.49
C VAL A 54 10.17 -14.44 -19.90
N GLY A 55 10.55 -13.22 -19.49
CA GLY A 55 9.65 -12.27 -18.83
C GLY A 55 8.44 -11.88 -19.68
N ALA A 56 7.31 -11.65 -19.04
CA ALA A 56 6.17 -10.99 -19.65
C ALA A 56 6.51 -9.53 -20.01
N PRO A 57 5.78 -8.90 -20.95
CA PRO A 57 6.04 -7.52 -21.34
C PRO A 57 5.99 -6.61 -20.12
N ALA A 58 7.03 -5.79 -19.95
CA ALA A 58 7.11 -4.82 -18.87
C ALA A 58 5.95 -3.83 -18.94
N VAL A 59 5.25 -3.64 -17.82
CA VAL A 59 4.30 -2.54 -17.67
C VAL A 59 5.10 -1.32 -17.21
N ASP A 60 5.11 -0.26 -18.01
CA ASP A 60 5.72 1.03 -17.63
C ASP A 60 4.79 1.71 -16.60
N LEU A 61 5.02 1.44 -15.31
CA LEU A 61 4.24 2.05 -14.22
C LEU A 61 4.44 3.56 -14.15
N ALA A 62 5.60 4.07 -14.51
CA ALA A 62 5.83 5.52 -14.56
C ALA A 62 4.90 6.21 -15.56
N LYS A 63 4.49 5.50 -16.62
CA LYS A 63 3.55 6.00 -17.62
C LYS A 63 2.09 5.68 -17.29
N ALA A 64 1.82 4.53 -16.67
CA ALA A 64 0.48 4.02 -16.39
C ALA A 64 -0.06 4.46 -15.01
N ALA A 65 0.83 4.77 -14.07
CA ALA A 65 0.54 4.93 -12.65
C ALA A 65 1.44 5.96 -11.96
N ALA A 66 1.91 6.99 -12.67
CA ALA A 66 2.71 8.05 -12.05
C ALA A 66 1.91 8.69 -10.89
N PRO A 67 2.51 8.84 -9.70
CA PRO A 67 1.91 9.61 -8.62
C PRO A 67 1.70 11.06 -9.08
N ASP A 68 0.69 11.73 -8.51
CA ASP A 68 0.41 13.15 -8.79
C ASP A 68 1.45 14.03 -8.08
N LEU A 69 2.68 14.03 -8.64
CA LEU A 69 3.79 14.86 -8.14
C LEU A 69 3.56 16.31 -8.54
N LYS A 70 3.40 17.18 -7.55
CA LYS A 70 3.10 18.58 -7.76
C LYS A 70 4.34 19.39 -8.13
N THR A 71 4.13 20.41 -8.94
CA THR A 71 5.10 21.47 -9.22
C THR A 71 4.62 22.78 -8.64
N TYR A 72 5.56 23.56 -8.13
CA TYR A 72 5.32 24.86 -7.52
C TYR A 72 6.15 25.92 -8.23
N LYS A 73 5.61 27.13 -8.38
CA LYS A 73 6.28 28.22 -9.07
C LYS A 73 6.16 29.52 -8.31
N SER A 74 7.24 30.28 -8.28
CA SER A 74 7.23 31.65 -7.82
C SER A 74 7.89 32.54 -8.90
N PRO A 75 7.13 33.47 -9.54
CA PRO A 75 7.62 34.29 -10.62
C PRO A 75 8.52 35.45 -10.11
N ALA A 76 9.22 36.10 -11.03
CA ALA A 76 10.16 37.18 -10.74
C ALA A 76 9.51 38.38 -10.00
N GLU A 77 8.24 38.63 -10.26
CA GLU A 77 7.45 39.74 -9.67
C GLU A 77 7.26 39.60 -8.15
N ARG A 78 7.42 38.37 -7.62
CA ARG A 78 7.39 38.09 -6.18
C ARG A 78 8.72 38.36 -5.49
N SER A 79 9.77 38.65 -6.26
CA SER A 79 11.09 38.97 -5.71
C SER A 79 11.07 40.29 -4.94
N VAL A 80 11.55 40.27 -3.71
CA VAL A 80 11.69 41.43 -2.86
C VAL A 80 13.15 41.85 -2.82
N ARG A 81 13.46 43.03 -3.33
CA ARG A 81 14.82 43.60 -3.34
C ARG A 81 15.07 44.46 -2.09
N LYS A 82 16.30 44.40 -1.60
CA LYS A 82 16.79 45.21 -0.48
C LYS A 82 18.21 45.70 -0.76
N ALA A 83 18.57 46.86 -0.22
CA ALA A 83 19.97 47.26 -0.15
C ALA A 83 20.67 46.51 0.99
N LEU A 84 21.92 46.08 0.79
CA LEU A 84 22.71 45.48 1.86
C LEU A 84 23.04 46.53 2.95
N PRO A 85 23.14 46.14 4.23
CA PRO A 85 23.58 47.02 5.30
C PRO A 85 24.96 47.62 4.99
N GLY A 86 25.09 48.93 5.02
CA GLY A 86 26.35 49.65 4.74
C GLY A 86 26.35 50.41 3.42
N ALA A 87 25.30 50.35 2.60
CA ALA A 87 25.12 51.22 1.46
C ALA A 87 25.05 52.68 1.93
N LYS A 88 26.06 53.51 1.55
CA LYS A 88 26.10 54.96 1.87
C LYS A 88 25.09 55.69 0.99
N GLY A 89 23.99 56.16 1.57
CA GLY A 89 23.03 57.03 0.88
C GLY A 89 21.65 57.02 1.51
N GLY A 90 20.92 58.15 1.42
CA GLY A 90 19.57 58.30 1.96
C GLY A 90 18.51 57.49 1.21
N VAL A 91 17.21 57.81 1.41
CA VAL A 91 16.06 57.10 0.86
C VAL A 91 16.15 56.78 -0.66
N ALA A 92 16.89 57.60 -1.42
CA ALA A 92 17.19 57.37 -2.84
C ALA A 92 18.21 56.25 -3.07
N ALA A 93 19.05 55.87 -2.11
CA ALA A 93 20.02 54.77 -2.24
C ALA A 93 19.36 53.39 -2.09
N GLN A 94 18.17 53.33 -1.51
CA GLN A 94 17.38 52.07 -1.45
C GLN A 94 16.81 51.68 -2.82
N GLN A 95 16.64 52.62 -3.75
CA GLN A 95 16.22 52.36 -5.13
C GLN A 95 17.39 52.16 -6.09
N ALA A 96 18.59 52.53 -5.70
CA ALA A 96 19.81 52.48 -6.52
C ALA A 96 20.83 51.44 -6.05
N ALA A 97 20.41 50.28 -5.60
CA ALA A 97 21.30 49.15 -5.62
C ALA A 97 21.71 48.90 -7.10
N GLY A 98 23.03 48.91 -7.39
CA GLY A 98 23.56 48.92 -8.75
C GLY A 98 23.23 47.66 -9.62
N ASN A 99 22.24 46.87 -9.23
CA ASN A 99 21.69 45.75 -9.99
C ASN A 99 20.14 45.82 -10.01
N PRO A 100 19.57 46.77 -10.83
CA PRO A 100 18.11 47.03 -10.82
C PRO A 100 17.28 45.87 -11.34
N ASP A 101 17.85 44.97 -12.15
CA ASP A 101 17.15 43.83 -12.75
C ASP A 101 17.25 42.56 -11.89
N LEU A 102 17.97 42.60 -10.77
CA LEU A 102 18.16 41.45 -9.88
C LEU A 102 16.81 40.86 -9.44
N ALA A 103 16.47 39.68 -9.91
CA ALA A 103 15.21 39.00 -9.63
C ALA A 103 15.38 37.46 -9.68
N LEU A 104 14.42 36.74 -9.12
CA LEU A 104 14.43 35.28 -9.03
C LEU A 104 13.13 34.69 -9.57
N VAL A 105 13.26 33.69 -10.44
CA VAL A 105 12.16 32.78 -10.78
C VAL A 105 12.47 31.42 -10.16
N LEU A 106 11.53 30.90 -9.37
CA LEU A 106 11.68 29.63 -8.68
C LEU A 106 10.69 28.61 -9.23
N ASN A 107 11.19 27.39 -9.54
CA ASN A 107 10.37 26.24 -9.93
C ASN A 107 10.80 25.05 -9.09
N ALA A 108 9.91 24.57 -8.19
CA ALA A 108 10.14 23.34 -7.44
C ALA A 108 9.25 22.22 -7.96
N ALA A 109 9.79 20.99 -7.99
CA ALA A 109 9.07 19.80 -8.36
C ALA A 109 9.31 18.71 -7.30
N ALA A 110 8.26 18.13 -6.75
CA ALA A 110 8.38 16.94 -5.93
C ALA A 110 8.94 15.80 -6.80
N THR A 111 9.90 15.04 -6.26
CA THR A 111 10.56 13.93 -6.94
C THR A 111 10.29 12.58 -6.28
N THR A 112 10.09 12.60 -4.95
CA THR A 112 9.69 11.45 -4.15
C THR A 112 8.63 11.86 -3.12
N ALA A 113 8.29 10.95 -2.21
CA ALA A 113 7.40 11.25 -1.09
C ALA A 113 7.88 12.46 -0.27
N HIS A 114 9.19 12.61 -0.08
CA HIS A 114 9.82 13.60 0.78
C HIS A 114 10.71 14.60 0.03
N ALA A 115 11.12 14.32 -1.22
CA ALA A 115 12.16 15.09 -1.90
C ALA A 115 11.61 16.05 -2.96
N PHE A 116 12.37 17.14 -3.14
CA PHE A 116 12.14 18.16 -4.16
C PHE A 116 13.41 18.47 -4.94
N ASP A 117 13.24 18.75 -6.23
CA ASP A 117 14.21 19.48 -7.05
C ASP A 117 13.75 20.94 -7.17
N LEU A 118 14.65 21.86 -6.97
CA LEU A 118 14.44 23.30 -7.16
C LEU A 118 15.33 23.83 -8.30
N GLU A 119 14.71 24.46 -9.28
CA GLU A 119 15.38 25.25 -10.31
C GLU A 119 15.21 26.74 -9.97
N THR A 120 16.34 27.41 -9.73
CA THR A 120 16.42 28.84 -9.45
C THR A 120 16.99 29.56 -10.69
N THR A 121 16.17 30.33 -11.38
CA THR A 121 16.63 31.24 -12.43
C THR A 121 16.94 32.60 -11.79
N VAL A 122 18.20 32.98 -11.81
CA VAL A 122 18.67 34.30 -11.37
C VAL A 122 18.73 35.22 -12.58
N ILE A 123 18.11 36.38 -12.49
CA ILE A 123 18.18 37.49 -13.45
C ILE A 123 19.07 38.55 -12.83
N SER A 124 20.18 38.92 -13.43
CA SER A 124 21.19 39.79 -12.84
C SER A 124 22.04 40.45 -13.90
N ALA A 125 22.63 41.61 -13.58
CA ALA A 125 23.78 42.15 -14.27
C ALA A 125 25.02 41.20 -14.09
N ASP A 126 26.07 41.42 -14.90
CA ASP A 126 27.31 40.66 -14.77
C ASP A 126 28.02 40.99 -13.46
N SER A 127 27.83 40.14 -12.47
CA SER A 127 28.35 40.28 -11.12
C SER A 127 28.52 38.93 -10.45
N THR A 128 29.43 38.82 -9.49
CA THR A 128 29.56 37.64 -8.63
C THR A 128 28.49 37.64 -7.57
N LEU A 129 27.70 36.59 -7.51
CA LEU A 129 26.53 36.46 -6.64
C LEU A 129 26.75 35.33 -5.63
N LYS A 130 26.18 35.47 -4.44
CA LYS A 130 26.05 34.40 -3.45
C LYS A 130 24.58 34.03 -3.36
N VAL A 131 24.27 32.76 -3.59
CA VAL A 131 22.91 32.22 -3.54
C VAL A 131 22.77 31.32 -2.32
N THR A 132 21.72 31.50 -1.56
CA THR A 132 21.40 30.68 -0.39
C THR A 132 19.98 30.17 -0.54
N VAL A 133 19.80 28.86 -0.36
CA VAL A 133 18.49 28.20 -0.34
C VAL A 133 18.21 27.71 1.08
N ASP A 134 17.18 28.26 1.70
CA ASP A 134 16.61 27.79 2.97
C ASP A 134 15.35 27.01 2.66
N TRP A 135 15.35 25.73 3.03
CA TRP A 135 14.25 24.81 2.74
C TRP A 135 13.09 24.90 3.73
N GLY A 136 13.23 25.68 4.79
CA GLY A 136 12.16 25.98 5.76
C GLY A 136 11.89 24.89 6.80
N ASP A 137 12.75 23.86 6.89
CA ASP A 137 12.64 22.76 7.85
C ASP A 137 13.63 22.87 9.03
N GLY A 138 14.40 23.96 9.08
CA GLY A 138 15.43 24.19 10.09
C GLY A 138 16.75 23.50 9.81
N SER A 139 16.92 22.82 8.68
CA SER A 139 18.22 22.33 8.20
C SER A 139 19.15 23.51 7.84
N ALA A 140 20.46 23.23 7.73
CA ALA A 140 21.41 24.23 7.28
C ALA A 140 21.09 24.64 5.82
N PRO A 141 21.04 25.95 5.50
CA PRO A 141 20.80 26.40 4.15
C PRO A 141 21.91 25.97 3.18
N ASP A 142 21.53 25.66 1.93
CA ASP A 142 22.48 25.40 0.85
C ASP A 142 23.07 26.70 0.33
N GLY A 143 24.41 26.75 0.18
CA GLY A 143 25.13 27.90 -0.35
C GLY A 143 25.75 27.58 -1.71
N MET A 144 25.59 28.51 -2.68
CA MET A 144 26.17 28.40 -4.03
C MET A 144 26.73 29.76 -4.47
N ASP A 145 27.81 29.75 -5.27
CA ASP A 145 28.29 30.93 -5.98
C ASP A 145 27.76 30.92 -7.41
N ALA A 146 27.44 32.12 -7.91
CA ALA A 146 26.93 32.32 -9.26
C ALA A 146 27.54 33.57 -9.92
N TYR A 147 27.40 33.72 -11.24
CA TYR A 147 27.82 34.90 -11.96
C TYR A 147 26.76 35.33 -12.97
N GLY A 148 26.33 36.58 -12.90
CA GLY A 148 25.35 37.15 -13.80
C GLY A 148 24.01 36.41 -13.82
N SER A 149 23.30 36.50 -14.93
CA SER A 149 22.08 35.73 -15.16
C SER A 149 22.39 34.25 -15.40
N THR A 150 21.79 33.37 -14.56
CA THR A 150 22.09 31.94 -14.60
C THR A 150 20.92 31.09 -14.08
N VAL A 151 20.98 29.78 -14.33
CA VAL A 151 20.04 28.79 -13.80
C VAL A 151 20.80 27.83 -12.90
N LEU A 152 20.38 27.75 -11.64
CA LEU A 152 20.94 26.88 -10.63
C LEU A 152 19.96 25.74 -10.29
N LYS A 153 20.51 24.62 -9.89
CA LYS A 153 19.72 23.45 -9.45
C LYS A 153 20.17 23.01 -8.08
N SER A 154 19.21 22.78 -7.22
CA SER A 154 19.38 22.21 -5.88
C SER A 154 18.30 21.17 -5.62
N SER A 155 18.56 20.27 -4.67
CA SER A 155 17.61 19.24 -4.27
C SER A 155 17.64 19.08 -2.77
N HIS A 156 16.50 18.72 -2.18
CA HIS A 156 16.36 18.52 -0.74
C HIS A 156 15.40 17.36 -0.44
N THR A 157 15.66 16.66 0.67
CA THR A 157 14.79 15.62 1.19
C THR A 157 14.37 15.99 2.61
N TYR A 158 13.11 16.27 2.80
CA TYR A 158 12.53 16.58 4.11
C TYR A 158 12.49 15.33 5.00
N ALA A 159 12.86 15.48 6.27
CA ALA A 159 12.81 14.38 7.23
C ALA A 159 11.37 13.97 7.60
N LYS A 160 10.41 14.90 7.48
CA LYS A 160 9.00 14.71 7.81
C LYS A 160 8.11 15.25 6.69
N LEU A 161 6.90 14.71 6.60
CA LEU A 161 5.89 15.24 5.70
C LEU A 161 5.32 16.56 6.24
N GLY A 162 4.99 17.49 5.35
CA GLY A 162 4.42 18.77 5.75
C GLY A 162 4.45 19.83 4.68
N GLU A 163 4.03 21.02 5.08
CA GLU A 163 4.16 22.24 4.30
C GLU A 163 5.38 23.02 4.77
N TYR A 164 6.24 23.41 3.82
CA TYR A 164 7.48 24.13 4.07
C TYR A 164 7.56 25.38 3.20
N ASN A 165 8.14 26.45 3.73
CA ASN A 165 8.33 27.70 2.99
C ASN A 165 9.78 27.74 2.45
N VAL A 166 9.97 27.42 1.18
CA VAL A 166 11.27 27.48 0.51
C VAL A 166 11.61 28.93 0.22
N ARG A 167 12.78 29.37 0.71
CA ARG A 167 13.25 30.74 0.57
C ARG A 167 14.61 30.76 -0.12
N VAL A 168 14.70 31.50 -1.21
CA VAL A 168 15.95 31.72 -1.93
C VAL A 168 16.38 33.17 -1.76
N THR A 169 17.61 33.37 -1.29
CA THR A 169 18.24 34.68 -1.13
C THR A 169 19.44 34.76 -2.06
N VAL A 170 19.51 35.80 -2.89
CA VAL A 170 20.68 36.14 -3.70
C VAL A 170 21.25 37.47 -3.28
N THR A 171 22.53 37.46 -2.94
CA THR A 171 23.29 38.63 -2.52
C THR A 171 24.30 38.99 -3.61
N ASP A 172 24.28 40.25 -4.03
CA ASP A 172 25.25 40.89 -4.91
C ASP A 172 26.11 41.85 -4.12
N PRO A 173 27.26 41.41 -3.58
CA PRO A 173 28.09 42.27 -2.73
C PRO A 173 28.70 43.46 -3.48
N ALA A 174 29.04 43.29 -4.77
CA ALA A 174 29.65 44.33 -5.58
C ALA A 174 28.69 45.49 -5.83
N ASN A 175 27.40 45.19 -6.02
CA ASN A 175 26.33 46.18 -6.26
C ASN A 175 25.51 46.48 -5.00
N GLN A 176 25.90 45.98 -3.83
CA GLN A 176 25.24 46.16 -2.54
C GLN A 176 23.73 45.85 -2.59
N ALA A 177 23.33 44.81 -3.33
CA ALA A 177 21.95 44.43 -3.54
C ALA A 177 21.69 43.02 -2.96
N GLU A 178 20.48 42.82 -2.46
CA GLU A 178 19.94 41.51 -2.08
C GLU A 178 18.56 41.35 -2.67
N VAL A 179 18.24 40.16 -3.13
CA VAL A 179 16.89 39.80 -3.53
C VAL A 179 16.48 38.48 -2.84
N VAL A 180 15.23 38.45 -2.44
CA VAL A 180 14.60 37.27 -1.82
C VAL A 180 13.35 36.93 -2.57
N ASN A 181 13.15 35.63 -2.84
CA ASN A 181 11.87 35.09 -3.29
C ASN A 181 11.55 33.82 -2.50
N GLU A 182 10.30 33.62 -2.16
CA GLU A 182 9.86 32.51 -1.34
C GLU A 182 8.46 32.02 -1.74
N PHE A 183 8.17 30.74 -1.46
CA PHE A 183 6.89 30.12 -1.74
C PHE A 183 6.69 28.84 -0.94
N PRO A 184 5.43 28.49 -0.59
CA PRO A 184 5.13 27.25 0.10
C PRO A 184 5.21 26.05 -0.86
N VAL A 185 5.74 24.93 -0.36
CA VAL A 185 5.71 23.61 -0.98
C VAL A 185 5.10 22.60 0.01
N MET A 186 4.40 21.60 -0.49
CA MET A 186 3.82 20.50 0.30
C MET A 186 4.41 19.19 -0.18
N THR A 187 4.96 18.38 0.72
CA THR A 187 5.49 17.04 0.42
C THR A 187 4.45 16.16 -0.29
N ALA A 188 4.90 15.21 -1.11
CA ALA A 188 4.00 14.42 -1.96
C ALA A 188 3.42 13.19 -1.23
N GLY A 189 4.20 12.59 -0.33
CA GLY A 189 3.80 11.41 0.44
C GLY A 189 2.68 11.68 1.43
N SER A 190 2.16 10.62 2.00
CA SER A 190 1.11 10.69 3.02
C SER A 190 1.36 9.68 4.13
N ASP A 191 1.22 10.12 5.37
CA ASP A 191 1.31 9.31 6.58
C ASP A 191 -0.06 8.85 7.04
N PHE A 192 -0.07 7.75 7.78
CA PHE A 192 -1.28 7.10 8.26
C PHE A 192 -1.70 7.63 9.63
N VAL A 193 -2.97 7.98 9.75
CA VAL A 193 -3.64 8.28 11.01
C VAL A 193 -4.61 7.15 11.32
N ALA A 194 -4.36 6.45 12.41
CA ALA A 194 -5.22 5.37 12.87
C ALA A 194 -6.58 5.91 13.33
N HIS A 195 -7.65 5.26 12.95
CA HIS A 195 -9.02 5.60 13.33
C HIS A 195 -9.71 4.39 13.98
N ALA A 196 -10.44 4.60 15.05
CA ALA A 196 -11.25 3.54 15.64
C ALA A 196 -12.24 2.99 14.59
N PRO A 197 -12.40 1.66 14.45
CA PRO A 197 -13.29 1.08 13.45
C PRO A 197 -14.69 1.68 13.51
N THR A 198 -15.09 2.41 12.46
CA THR A 198 -16.34 3.18 12.42
C THR A 198 -17.04 2.98 11.07
N ARG A 199 -18.35 2.77 11.10
CA ARG A 199 -19.15 2.64 9.88
C ARG A 199 -19.41 3.99 9.23
N LEU A 200 -18.96 4.13 7.97
CA LEU A 200 -19.21 5.32 7.14
C LEU A 200 -20.37 5.10 6.17
N LEU A 201 -20.59 3.86 5.72
CA LEU A 201 -21.64 3.50 4.77
C LEU A 201 -22.32 2.20 5.16
N ASP A 202 -23.65 2.18 5.13
CA ASP A 202 -24.47 0.95 5.12
C ASP A 202 -25.75 1.20 4.31
N THR A 203 -25.82 0.61 3.12
CA THR A 203 -26.97 0.82 2.22
C THR A 203 -28.25 0.15 2.72
N ARG A 204 -28.16 -0.80 3.66
CA ARG A 204 -29.31 -1.52 4.21
C ARG A 204 -30.16 -0.66 5.14
N ASP A 205 -29.53 0.23 5.88
CA ASP A 205 -30.19 1.11 6.86
C ASP A 205 -30.17 2.59 6.51
N GLY A 206 -29.32 2.98 5.51
CA GLY A 206 -29.18 4.35 5.05
C GLY A 206 -28.08 5.14 5.77
N THR A 207 -27.18 4.48 6.49
CA THR A 207 -25.98 5.13 7.02
C THR A 207 -25.11 5.63 5.88
N GLY A 208 -24.82 6.92 5.83
CA GLY A 208 -23.93 7.55 4.86
C GLY A 208 -24.43 7.59 3.40
N ALA A 209 -25.60 7.03 3.09
CA ALA A 209 -26.21 7.05 1.77
C ALA A 209 -27.73 6.91 1.85
N VAL A 210 -28.42 7.05 0.72
CA VAL A 210 -29.84 6.70 0.64
C VAL A 210 -30.01 5.20 0.85
N ARG A 211 -30.94 4.82 1.72
CA ARG A 211 -31.27 3.41 1.97
C ARG A 211 -31.73 2.71 0.69
N GLY A 212 -31.12 1.60 0.36
CA GLY A 212 -31.44 0.76 -0.79
C GLY A 212 -30.20 0.17 -1.45
N LYS A 213 -30.37 -0.96 -2.13
CA LYS A 213 -29.28 -1.64 -2.84
C LYS A 213 -28.68 -0.75 -3.93
N VAL A 214 -27.38 -0.85 -4.11
CA VAL A 214 -26.67 -0.27 -5.24
C VAL A 214 -27.07 -1.03 -6.51
N PRO A 215 -27.64 -0.36 -7.54
CA PRO A 215 -28.13 -1.02 -8.75
C PRO A 215 -27.03 -1.78 -9.49
N ALA A 216 -27.45 -2.70 -10.37
CA ALA A 216 -26.57 -3.32 -11.35
C ALA A 216 -25.80 -2.25 -12.14
N TYR A 217 -24.47 -2.38 -12.23
CA TYR A 217 -23.57 -1.42 -12.89
C TYR A 217 -23.66 0.03 -12.40
N GLY A 218 -24.32 0.26 -11.24
CA GLY A 218 -24.39 1.54 -10.56
C GLY A 218 -23.28 1.74 -9.56
N SER A 219 -23.32 2.87 -8.85
CA SER A 219 -22.36 3.19 -7.79
C SER A 219 -23.00 3.91 -6.61
N THR A 220 -22.27 3.98 -5.50
CA THR A 220 -22.59 4.80 -4.33
C THR A 220 -21.32 5.48 -3.85
N ARG A 221 -21.45 6.59 -3.10
CA ARG A 221 -20.33 7.35 -2.57
C ARG A 221 -20.22 7.20 -1.08
N VAL A 222 -18.99 7.17 -0.59
CA VAL A 222 -18.65 7.19 0.83
C VAL A 222 -17.98 8.52 1.14
N GLN A 223 -18.58 9.33 2.01
CA GLN A 223 -17.93 10.52 2.52
C GLN A 223 -16.85 10.10 3.51
N VAL A 224 -15.61 10.51 3.25
CA VAL A 224 -14.44 10.28 4.08
C VAL A 224 -13.95 11.61 4.65
N GLY A 225 -13.47 12.53 3.80
CA GLY A 225 -12.99 13.84 4.22
C GLY A 225 -14.12 14.70 4.80
N GLY A 226 -13.87 15.31 5.97
CA GLY A 226 -14.86 16.11 6.68
C GLY A 226 -15.96 15.30 7.36
N ASN A 227 -15.83 13.96 7.48
CA ASN A 227 -16.81 13.11 8.12
C ASN A 227 -16.40 12.76 9.55
N GLY A 228 -17.15 13.24 10.53
CA GLY A 228 -16.87 13.01 11.96
C GLY A 228 -15.50 13.56 12.37
N ALA A 229 -14.62 12.67 12.84
CA ALA A 229 -13.26 13.02 13.26
C ALA A 229 -12.23 13.01 12.12
N ILE A 230 -12.64 12.67 10.89
CA ILE A 230 -11.73 12.66 9.73
C ILE A 230 -11.68 14.07 9.13
N PRO A 231 -10.50 14.73 9.06
CA PRO A 231 -10.39 16.08 8.53
C PRO A 231 -10.64 16.14 7.02
N GLU A 232 -10.87 17.33 6.50
CA GLU A 232 -10.82 17.59 5.06
C GLU A 232 -9.39 17.44 4.53
N GLY A 233 -9.24 17.20 3.22
CA GLY A 233 -7.94 17.15 2.55
C GLY A 233 -7.16 15.84 2.77
N VAL A 234 -7.76 14.81 3.36
CA VAL A 234 -7.17 13.47 3.42
C VAL A 234 -6.91 12.93 2.01
N THR A 235 -5.79 12.25 1.82
CA THR A 235 -5.32 11.82 0.49
C THR A 235 -5.79 10.42 0.10
N ALA A 236 -5.92 9.54 1.09
CA ALA A 236 -6.40 8.17 0.92
C ALA A 236 -7.05 7.67 2.22
N VAL A 237 -7.73 6.55 2.14
CA VAL A 237 -8.43 5.93 3.26
C VAL A 237 -8.26 4.41 3.25
N ALA A 238 -8.16 3.81 4.44
CA ALA A 238 -8.25 2.37 4.65
C ALA A 238 -9.69 2.02 5.05
N LEU A 239 -10.41 1.32 4.17
CA LEU A 239 -11.78 0.89 4.35
C LEU A 239 -11.87 -0.63 4.35
N ASN A 240 -12.60 -1.21 5.28
CA ASN A 240 -13.12 -2.57 5.11
C ASN A 240 -14.44 -2.47 4.34
N VAL A 241 -14.44 -2.84 3.06
CA VAL A 241 -15.60 -2.80 2.18
C VAL A 241 -16.24 -4.19 2.17
N THR A 242 -17.52 -4.27 2.54
CA THR A 242 -18.28 -5.52 2.52
C THR A 242 -19.41 -5.43 1.50
N VAL A 243 -19.44 -6.39 0.57
CA VAL A 243 -20.60 -6.63 -0.30
C VAL A 243 -21.47 -7.72 0.32
N THR A 244 -22.78 -7.53 0.33
CA THR A 244 -23.71 -8.50 0.93
C THR A 244 -25.06 -8.53 0.19
N ASN A 245 -25.95 -9.47 0.56
CA ASN A 245 -27.25 -9.68 -0.08
C ASN A 245 -27.16 -9.84 -1.60
N THR A 246 -26.07 -10.52 -2.06
CA THR A 246 -25.77 -10.77 -3.47
C THR A 246 -26.67 -11.86 -4.03
N THR A 247 -27.22 -11.64 -5.23
CA THR A 247 -28.04 -12.63 -5.96
C THR A 247 -27.37 -13.16 -7.21
N GLY A 248 -26.25 -12.53 -7.63
CA GLY A 248 -25.38 -12.95 -8.73
C GLY A 248 -23.93 -12.73 -8.39
N GLY A 249 -23.03 -13.18 -9.26
CA GLY A 249 -21.58 -12.96 -9.14
C GLY A 249 -21.16 -11.60 -9.74
N GLY A 250 -20.04 -11.06 -9.23
CA GLY A 250 -19.49 -9.80 -9.72
C GLY A 250 -18.33 -9.30 -8.85
N HIS A 251 -18.07 -8.00 -8.97
CA HIS A 251 -17.06 -7.36 -8.14
C HIS A 251 -17.41 -5.91 -7.82
N ILE A 252 -16.80 -5.37 -6.79
CA ILE A 252 -16.83 -3.96 -6.43
C ILE A 252 -15.49 -3.34 -6.78
N THR A 253 -15.52 -2.17 -7.40
CA THR A 253 -14.37 -1.31 -7.65
C THR A 253 -14.48 -0.06 -6.79
N ALA A 254 -13.43 0.21 -5.97
CA ALA A 254 -13.31 1.42 -5.17
C ALA A 254 -12.30 2.37 -5.81
N PHE A 255 -12.63 3.65 -5.94
CA PHE A 255 -11.76 4.65 -6.54
C PHE A 255 -12.10 6.07 -6.04
N ALA A 256 -11.19 7.01 -6.26
CA ALA A 256 -11.41 8.41 -5.89
C ALA A 256 -12.57 9.01 -6.69
N GLU A 257 -13.55 9.60 -6.00
CA GLU A 257 -14.68 10.27 -6.67
C GLU A 257 -14.18 11.40 -7.58
N GLY A 258 -14.81 11.54 -8.74
CA GLY A 258 -14.41 12.50 -9.79
C GLY A 258 -13.27 12.04 -10.69
N THR A 259 -12.86 10.77 -10.59
CA THR A 259 -11.88 10.15 -11.50
C THR A 259 -12.53 9.07 -12.38
N GLU A 260 -11.88 8.72 -13.48
CA GLU A 260 -12.32 7.60 -14.30
C GLU A 260 -12.20 6.27 -13.54
N PRO A 261 -13.25 5.45 -13.53
CA PRO A 261 -13.21 4.16 -12.84
C PRO A 261 -12.17 3.24 -13.45
N PRO A 262 -11.30 2.64 -12.62
CA PRO A 262 -10.30 1.69 -13.10
C PRO A 262 -10.93 0.34 -13.49
N THR A 263 -10.17 -0.48 -14.21
CA THR A 263 -10.58 -1.84 -14.60
C THR A 263 -10.25 -2.89 -13.53
N THR A 264 -9.62 -2.49 -12.44
CA THR A 264 -9.23 -3.35 -11.31
C THR A 264 -10.42 -3.66 -10.40
N SER A 265 -10.34 -4.76 -9.66
CA SER A 265 -11.35 -5.15 -8.67
C SER A 265 -10.80 -5.08 -7.25
N ASN A 266 -11.64 -4.68 -6.29
CA ASN A 266 -11.30 -4.69 -4.88
C ASN A 266 -11.98 -5.82 -4.11
N VAL A 267 -13.26 -6.11 -4.39
CA VAL A 267 -14.00 -7.18 -3.73
C VAL A 267 -14.67 -8.03 -4.79
N ASN A 268 -14.34 -9.32 -4.87
CA ASN A 268 -14.99 -10.27 -5.77
C ASN A 268 -15.97 -11.14 -4.99
N PHE A 269 -17.13 -11.44 -5.55
CA PHE A 269 -18.18 -12.18 -4.87
C PHE A 269 -19.00 -13.05 -5.82
N GLU A 270 -19.66 -14.04 -5.24
CA GLU A 270 -20.65 -14.91 -5.88
C GLU A 270 -22.03 -14.69 -5.26
N ALA A 271 -23.06 -15.28 -5.87
CA ALA A 271 -24.41 -15.25 -5.32
C ALA A 271 -24.46 -15.80 -3.89
N GLY A 272 -25.22 -15.15 -3.00
CA GLY A 272 -25.42 -15.55 -1.61
C GLY A 272 -24.23 -15.27 -0.67
N GLN A 273 -23.14 -14.65 -1.16
CA GLN A 273 -21.99 -14.36 -0.33
C GLN A 273 -22.10 -12.99 0.36
N SER A 274 -21.46 -12.91 1.52
CA SER A 274 -21.16 -11.66 2.24
C SER A 274 -19.64 -11.58 2.41
N VAL A 275 -18.98 -10.80 1.54
CA VAL A 275 -17.52 -10.78 1.39
C VAL A 275 -16.96 -9.42 1.79
N PRO A 276 -16.16 -9.33 2.87
CA PRO A 276 -15.36 -8.17 3.19
C PRO A 276 -14.00 -8.23 2.48
N ASN A 277 -13.42 -7.07 2.17
CA ASN A 277 -12.01 -6.92 1.84
C ASN A 277 -11.52 -5.56 2.31
N LEU A 278 -10.28 -5.53 2.82
CA LEU A 278 -9.59 -4.27 3.08
C LEU A 278 -9.27 -3.58 1.75
N VAL A 279 -9.52 -2.29 1.68
CA VAL A 279 -9.23 -1.45 0.51
C VAL A 279 -8.48 -0.22 0.99
N ILE A 280 -7.31 0.07 0.40
CA ILE A 280 -6.64 1.35 0.52
C ILE A 280 -6.85 2.08 -0.80
N VAL A 281 -7.56 3.21 -0.75
CA VAL A 281 -8.02 3.91 -1.95
C VAL A 281 -7.82 5.42 -1.80
N PRO A 282 -7.38 6.12 -2.87
CA PRO A 282 -7.32 7.57 -2.87
C PRO A 282 -8.71 8.20 -2.62
N VAL A 283 -8.74 9.34 -1.94
CA VAL A 283 -9.95 10.13 -1.71
C VAL A 283 -10.04 11.24 -2.77
N GLY A 284 -11.21 11.42 -3.35
CA GLY A 284 -11.47 12.50 -4.32
C GLY A 284 -11.32 13.89 -3.70
N LYS A 285 -11.14 14.92 -4.54
CA LYS A 285 -10.87 16.30 -4.10
C LYS A 285 -11.97 16.89 -3.22
N ASN A 286 -13.18 16.36 -3.29
CA ASN A 286 -14.35 16.75 -2.48
C ASN A 286 -14.57 15.85 -1.24
N GLY A 287 -13.61 14.98 -0.92
CA GLY A 287 -13.63 14.15 0.29
C GLY A 287 -14.35 12.80 0.12
N TYR A 288 -14.70 12.36 -1.09
CA TYR A 288 -15.45 11.12 -1.32
C TYR A 288 -14.63 10.03 -2.01
N VAL A 289 -14.99 8.80 -1.69
CA VAL A 289 -14.64 7.56 -2.42
C VAL A 289 -15.89 7.05 -3.12
N GLU A 290 -15.75 6.56 -4.35
CA GLU A 290 -16.83 5.90 -5.08
C GLU A 290 -16.66 4.37 -5.01
N LEU A 291 -17.77 3.67 -4.73
CA LEU A 291 -17.87 2.22 -4.76
C LEU A 291 -18.81 1.82 -5.90
N ALA A 292 -18.23 1.28 -6.98
CA ALA A 292 -18.99 0.86 -8.16
C ALA A 292 -19.30 -0.64 -8.12
N ASN A 293 -20.58 -0.96 -8.25
CA ASN A 293 -21.04 -2.32 -8.45
C ASN A 293 -20.83 -2.73 -9.91
N ARG A 294 -19.99 -3.72 -10.15
CA ARG A 294 -19.68 -4.28 -11.47
C ARG A 294 -20.31 -5.66 -11.66
N SER A 295 -21.54 -5.81 -11.16
CA SER A 295 -22.33 -7.02 -11.36
C SER A 295 -23.63 -6.71 -12.11
N PRO A 296 -24.24 -7.71 -12.78
CA PRO A 296 -25.55 -7.56 -13.41
C PRO A 296 -26.70 -7.47 -12.39
N GLU A 297 -26.44 -7.65 -11.10
CA GLU A 297 -27.42 -7.66 -10.03
C GLU A 297 -27.15 -6.55 -9.01
N SER A 298 -28.21 -6.11 -8.32
CA SER A 298 -28.09 -5.14 -7.24
C SER A 298 -27.53 -5.77 -5.96
N VAL A 299 -26.71 -5.01 -5.23
CA VAL A 299 -26.03 -5.47 -4.00
C VAL A 299 -26.19 -4.45 -2.87
N ASP A 300 -26.07 -4.89 -1.63
CA ASP A 300 -25.83 -4.00 -0.51
C ASP A 300 -24.35 -3.83 -0.25
N LEU A 301 -23.95 -2.60 0.11
CA LEU A 301 -22.57 -2.23 0.42
C LEU A 301 -22.48 -1.66 1.83
N ILE A 302 -21.38 -2.04 2.50
CA ILE A 302 -20.99 -1.52 3.80
C ILE A 302 -19.53 -1.06 3.67
N ALA A 303 -19.19 0.08 4.28
CA ALA A 303 -17.81 0.55 4.37
C ALA A 303 -17.51 1.02 5.79
N ASP A 304 -16.53 0.38 6.40
CA ASP A 304 -16.04 0.67 7.75
C ASP A 304 -14.61 1.23 7.65
N VAL A 305 -14.36 2.44 8.20
CA VAL A 305 -13.03 3.06 8.21
C VAL A 305 -12.20 2.53 9.36
N THR A 306 -10.89 2.31 9.12
CA THR A 306 -9.91 1.95 10.16
C THR A 306 -8.73 2.91 10.23
N GLY A 307 -8.63 3.84 9.29
CA GLY A 307 -7.64 4.89 9.26
C GLY A 307 -7.66 5.64 7.93
N TYR A 308 -6.92 6.73 7.87
CA TYR A 308 -6.80 7.57 6.69
C TYR A 308 -5.36 8.09 6.53
N PHE A 309 -5.06 8.60 5.35
CA PHE A 309 -3.74 9.13 5.02
C PHE A 309 -3.79 10.64 4.85
N THR A 310 -2.75 11.32 5.35
CA THR A 310 -2.62 12.78 5.32
C THR A 310 -1.21 13.19 4.91
N ARG A 311 -1.05 14.38 4.34
CA ARG A 311 0.27 14.96 4.01
C ARG A 311 0.93 15.67 5.19
N THR A 312 0.36 15.58 6.37
CA THR A 312 0.98 16.06 7.61
C THR A 312 1.71 14.93 8.32
N ASP A 313 2.77 15.27 9.06
CA ASP A 313 3.55 14.33 9.85
C ASP A 313 2.63 13.49 10.78
N ALA A 314 2.65 12.18 10.63
CA ALA A 314 1.88 11.23 11.40
C ALA A 314 2.65 9.89 11.53
N ALA A 315 2.07 8.76 11.14
CA ALA A 315 2.73 7.47 11.23
C ALA A 315 3.06 6.92 9.83
N GLY A 316 4.35 6.76 9.54
CA GLY A 316 4.82 6.05 8.35
C GLY A 316 4.64 4.54 8.50
N TYR A 317 4.75 3.80 7.40
CA TYR A 317 4.66 2.35 7.35
C TYR A 317 6.03 1.68 7.34
N THR A 318 6.17 0.61 8.13
CA THR A 318 7.30 -0.34 8.05
C THR A 318 6.75 -1.73 7.74
N PRO A 319 7.07 -2.30 6.55
CA PRO A 319 6.70 -3.67 6.22
C PRO A 319 7.53 -4.67 7.02
N MET A 320 6.96 -5.85 7.23
CA MET A 320 7.64 -6.99 7.83
C MET A 320 7.45 -8.23 6.94
N THR A 321 8.43 -9.14 6.95
CA THR A 321 8.15 -10.52 6.55
C THR A 321 7.05 -11.05 7.46
N PRO A 322 5.97 -11.66 6.92
CA PRO A 322 4.84 -12.09 7.74
C PRO A 322 5.24 -12.96 8.93
N VAL A 323 4.89 -12.54 10.14
CA VAL A 323 5.20 -13.25 11.39
C VAL A 323 3.92 -13.64 12.11
N ARG A 324 3.80 -14.93 12.47
CA ARG A 324 2.63 -15.42 13.21
C ARG A 324 2.66 -14.97 14.67
N PHE A 325 1.63 -14.25 15.07
CA PHE A 325 1.43 -13.77 16.45
C PHE A 325 0.41 -14.61 17.21
N VAL A 326 -0.62 -15.10 16.53
CA VAL A 326 -1.67 -15.92 17.14
C VAL A 326 -1.93 -17.16 16.27
N ASP A 327 -2.02 -18.31 16.92
CA ASP A 327 -2.63 -19.52 16.40
C ASP A 327 -3.33 -20.28 17.51
N THR A 328 -4.66 -20.22 17.54
CA THR A 328 -5.47 -20.84 18.59
C THR A 328 -5.35 -22.36 18.62
N ARG A 329 -5.02 -22.99 17.49
CA ARG A 329 -4.86 -24.46 17.40
C ARG A 329 -3.64 -24.95 18.18
N GLU A 330 -2.61 -24.10 18.25
CA GLU A 330 -1.33 -24.42 18.90
C GLU A 330 -1.17 -23.74 20.26
N GLY A 331 -2.01 -22.74 20.59
CA GLY A 331 -1.89 -21.93 21.80
C GLY A 331 -0.81 -20.86 21.68
N LEU A 332 -0.49 -20.46 20.44
CA LEU A 332 0.46 -19.38 20.20
C LEU A 332 -0.22 -18.02 20.42
N GLY A 333 0.33 -17.18 21.26
CA GLY A 333 -0.17 -15.82 21.53
C GLY A 333 -1.54 -15.75 22.24
N THR A 334 -2.14 -16.90 22.54
CA THR A 334 -3.40 -17.03 23.26
C THR A 334 -3.55 -18.44 23.84
N THR A 335 -4.63 -18.71 24.57
CA THR A 335 -4.93 -20.06 25.07
C THR A 335 -5.22 -21.02 23.91
N ARG A 336 -4.68 -22.25 23.98
CA ARG A 336 -4.97 -23.30 23.00
C ARG A 336 -6.44 -23.69 23.01
N GLY A 337 -7.05 -23.75 21.83
CA GLY A 337 -8.44 -24.11 21.61
C GLY A 337 -9.21 -23.04 20.84
N GLN A 338 -10.35 -23.43 20.27
CA GLN A 338 -11.18 -22.52 19.50
C GLN A 338 -11.61 -21.31 20.32
N LEU A 339 -11.60 -20.13 19.73
CA LEU A 339 -12.23 -18.93 20.29
C LEU A 339 -13.75 -19.17 20.35
N ALA A 340 -14.27 -19.32 21.54
CA ALA A 340 -15.70 -19.62 21.77
C ALA A 340 -16.60 -18.49 21.21
N GLY A 341 -17.84 -18.83 20.93
CA GLY A 341 -18.83 -17.86 20.44
C GLY A 341 -19.03 -16.69 21.40
N GLN A 342 -19.16 -15.48 20.83
CA GLN A 342 -19.33 -14.20 21.53
C GLN A 342 -18.17 -13.84 22.48
N LYS A 343 -17.02 -14.52 22.40
CA LYS A 343 -15.85 -14.25 23.24
C LYS A 343 -14.81 -13.41 22.50
N THR A 344 -13.95 -12.79 23.30
CA THR A 344 -12.83 -11.95 22.85
C THR A 344 -11.56 -12.44 23.54
N PHE A 345 -10.44 -12.44 22.80
CA PHE A 345 -9.10 -12.47 23.40
C PHE A 345 -8.33 -11.22 22.99
N GLY A 346 -7.42 -10.78 23.85
CA GLY A 346 -6.42 -9.76 23.55
C GLY A 346 -5.06 -10.41 23.28
N THR A 347 -4.30 -9.86 22.35
CA THR A 347 -2.90 -10.27 22.09
C THR A 347 -2.01 -9.05 22.03
N ARG A 348 -0.84 -9.13 22.69
CA ARG A 348 0.16 -8.07 22.63
C ARG A 348 0.89 -8.14 21.29
N ILE A 349 1.02 -7.00 20.64
CA ILE A 349 1.75 -6.84 19.38
C ILE A 349 2.98 -5.97 19.59
N SER A 350 2.79 -4.78 20.20
CA SER A 350 3.86 -3.80 20.43
C SER A 350 4.94 -4.37 21.33
N GLY A 351 6.22 -4.18 20.96
CA GLY A 351 7.38 -4.67 21.70
C GLY A 351 7.70 -6.17 21.53
N LEU A 352 7.04 -6.86 20.59
CA LEU A 352 7.23 -8.31 20.39
C LEU A 352 7.60 -8.65 18.94
N ARG A 353 8.46 -9.68 18.77
CA ARG A 353 8.76 -10.35 17.49
C ARG A 353 9.13 -9.38 16.36
N GLY A 354 9.97 -8.38 16.66
CA GLY A 354 10.43 -7.39 15.69
C GLY A 354 9.52 -6.17 15.53
N VAL A 355 8.37 -6.14 16.18
CA VAL A 355 7.52 -4.94 16.26
C VAL A 355 7.99 -4.06 17.41
N PRO A 356 8.35 -2.78 17.21
CA PRO A 356 8.79 -1.89 18.28
C PRO A 356 7.66 -1.52 19.25
N GLU A 357 8.03 -0.95 20.40
CA GLU A 357 7.07 -0.28 21.28
C GLU A 357 6.55 1.01 20.63
N GLY A 358 5.34 1.44 21.04
CA GLY A 358 4.79 2.74 20.67
C GLY A 358 4.24 2.83 19.24
N ILE A 359 4.01 1.70 18.56
CA ILE A 359 3.33 1.72 17.25
C ILE A 359 1.90 2.23 17.40
N THR A 360 1.40 2.95 16.40
CA THR A 360 0.04 3.53 16.40
C THR A 360 -1.00 2.58 15.81
N ALA A 361 -0.60 1.77 14.83
CA ALA A 361 -1.44 0.75 14.20
C ALA A 361 -0.61 -0.41 13.68
N VAL A 362 -1.27 -1.54 13.47
CA VAL A 362 -0.66 -2.75 12.91
C VAL A 362 -1.43 -3.23 11.69
N ALA A 363 -0.68 -3.68 10.68
CA ALA A 363 -1.20 -4.37 9.51
C ALA A 363 -1.12 -5.88 9.73
N LEU A 364 -2.27 -6.54 9.66
CA LEU A 364 -2.47 -7.94 9.95
C LEU A 364 -3.03 -8.68 8.74
N ASN A 365 -2.74 -9.97 8.65
CA ASN A 365 -3.59 -10.91 7.96
C ASN A 365 -4.27 -11.80 9.00
N VAL A 366 -5.60 -11.77 9.03
CA VAL A 366 -6.42 -12.51 10.00
C VAL A 366 -7.13 -13.63 9.28
N THR A 367 -6.95 -14.86 9.75
CA THR A 367 -7.56 -16.07 9.15
C THR A 367 -8.48 -16.75 10.16
N VAL A 368 -9.68 -17.04 9.72
CA VAL A 368 -10.59 -17.99 10.38
C VAL A 368 -10.42 -19.36 9.74
N THR A 369 -10.40 -20.40 10.57
CA THR A 369 -10.46 -21.78 10.11
C THR A 369 -11.30 -22.65 11.06
N ASN A 370 -11.83 -23.77 10.56
CA ASN A 370 -12.69 -24.67 11.32
C ASN A 370 -13.88 -23.98 12.06
N PRO A 371 -14.56 -22.96 11.50
CA PRO A 371 -15.72 -22.39 12.14
C PRO A 371 -16.86 -23.42 12.15
N ARG A 372 -17.55 -23.52 13.29
CA ARG A 372 -18.64 -24.49 13.45
C ARG A 372 -19.98 -24.00 12.89
N GLU A 373 -20.10 -22.68 12.67
CA GLU A 373 -21.27 -22.04 12.07
C GLU A 373 -20.86 -20.75 11.34
N ALA A 374 -21.81 -20.11 10.65
CA ALA A 374 -21.58 -18.81 10.02
C ALA A 374 -21.41 -17.70 11.08
N GLY A 375 -20.56 -16.72 10.77
CA GLY A 375 -20.32 -15.60 11.67
C GLY A 375 -19.33 -14.60 11.11
N HIS A 376 -18.78 -13.80 12.04
CA HIS A 376 -17.77 -12.79 11.69
C HIS A 376 -16.72 -12.66 12.78
N LEU A 377 -15.55 -12.12 12.43
CA LEU A 377 -14.58 -11.60 13.39
C LEU A 377 -14.58 -10.07 13.35
N SER A 378 -14.42 -9.47 14.53
CA SER A 378 -14.08 -8.06 14.70
C SER A 378 -12.71 -7.95 15.36
N VAL A 379 -11.84 -7.12 14.77
CA VAL A 379 -10.50 -6.80 15.30
C VAL A 379 -10.50 -5.32 15.69
N PHE A 380 -10.08 -5.01 16.91
CA PHE A 380 -10.16 -3.66 17.45
C PHE A 380 -9.08 -3.42 18.51
N PRO A 381 -8.78 -2.14 18.87
CA PRO A 381 -7.72 -1.82 19.82
C PRO A 381 -7.92 -2.46 21.19
N GLY A 382 -6.84 -2.82 21.87
CA GLY A 382 -6.87 -3.20 23.29
C GLY A 382 -7.46 -2.10 24.16
N GLY A 383 -8.19 -2.48 25.19
CA GLY A 383 -8.88 -1.54 26.07
C GLY A 383 -10.17 -0.91 25.52
N ALA A 384 -10.44 -1.05 24.22
CA ALA A 384 -11.69 -0.56 23.62
C ALA A 384 -12.84 -1.57 23.71
N SER A 385 -14.08 -1.07 23.65
CA SER A 385 -15.27 -1.89 23.49
C SER A 385 -15.35 -2.46 22.06
N ALA A 386 -15.91 -3.66 21.91
CA ALA A 386 -16.09 -4.28 20.62
C ALA A 386 -16.99 -3.42 19.71
N PRO A 387 -16.53 -3.06 18.49
CA PRO A 387 -17.31 -2.28 17.55
C PRO A 387 -18.42 -3.13 16.92
N ILE A 388 -19.35 -2.45 16.24
CA ILE A 388 -20.36 -3.11 15.39
C ILE A 388 -19.82 -3.56 14.03
N THR A 389 -18.60 -3.15 13.69
CA THR A 389 -17.94 -3.46 12.43
C THR A 389 -17.39 -4.88 12.40
N SER A 390 -17.35 -5.50 11.23
CA SER A 390 -16.69 -6.80 11.03
C SER A 390 -15.51 -6.65 10.09
N ASN A 391 -14.43 -7.37 10.37
CA ASN A 391 -13.26 -7.42 9.49
C ASN A 391 -13.27 -8.66 8.57
N LEU A 392 -13.90 -9.73 9.02
CA LEU A 392 -13.94 -11.01 8.31
C LEU A 392 -15.30 -11.66 8.51
N ASN A 393 -15.94 -12.13 7.44
CA ASN A 393 -17.18 -12.90 7.48
C ASN A 393 -16.92 -14.33 6.99
N PHE A 394 -17.56 -15.31 7.56
CA PHE A 394 -17.34 -16.73 7.26
C PHE A 394 -18.61 -17.57 7.38
N THR A 395 -18.62 -18.70 6.72
CA THR A 395 -19.63 -19.75 6.83
C THR A 395 -19.05 -20.99 7.54
N ALA A 396 -19.90 -21.89 7.99
CA ALA A 396 -19.47 -23.13 8.64
C ALA A 396 -18.46 -23.91 7.77
N GLY A 397 -17.37 -24.36 8.38
CA GLY A 397 -16.30 -25.13 7.74
C GLY A 397 -15.40 -24.33 6.79
N GLN A 398 -15.63 -23.03 6.58
CA GLN A 398 -14.83 -22.20 5.68
C GLN A 398 -13.48 -21.84 6.31
N THR A 399 -12.40 -21.90 5.52
CA THR A 399 -11.15 -21.21 5.85
C THR A 399 -11.04 -19.97 4.97
N VAL A 400 -10.96 -18.80 5.60
CA VAL A 400 -10.93 -17.50 4.92
C VAL A 400 -10.03 -16.52 5.65
N ALA A 401 -9.30 -15.71 4.89
CA ALA A 401 -8.43 -14.65 5.41
C ALA A 401 -8.89 -13.28 4.91
N ASN A 402 -8.59 -12.24 5.68
CA ASN A 402 -8.69 -10.85 5.25
C ASN A 402 -7.53 -10.03 5.84
N ALA A 403 -7.04 -9.07 5.08
CA ALA A 403 -6.15 -8.05 5.59
C ALA A 403 -6.91 -7.10 6.54
N VAL A 404 -6.24 -6.68 7.61
CA VAL A 404 -6.82 -5.78 8.60
C VAL A 404 -5.77 -4.76 9.01
N ILE A 405 -6.09 -3.48 8.94
CA ILE A 405 -5.34 -2.44 9.63
C ILE A 405 -6.15 -2.03 10.85
N VAL A 406 -5.52 -2.07 12.01
CA VAL A 406 -6.20 -1.77 13.28
C VAL A 406 -5.31 -0.90 14.18
N PRO A 407 -5.85 0.13 14.83
CA PRO A 407 -5.13 0.85 15.87
C PRO A 407 -4.69 -0.10 17.00
N VAL A 408 -3.53 0.16 17.59
CA VAL A 408 -3.07 -0.60 18.76
C VAL A 408 -3.49 0.13 20.03
N GLY A 409 -3.98 -0.61 21.01
CA GLY A 409 -4.37 -0.05 22.30
C GLY A 409 -3.18 0.54 23.07
N PRO A 410 -3.43 1.41 24.06
CA PRO A 410 -2.36 2.03 24.87
C PRO A 410 -1.47 1.00 25.60
N ASP A 411 -1.97 -0.20 25.80
CA ASP A 411 -1.26 -1.34 26.41
C ASP A 411 -0.44 -2.17 25.39
N GLY A 412 -0.40 -1.74 24.13
CA GLY A 412 0.29 -2.45 23.06
C GLY A 412 -0.46 -3.66 22.52
N THR A 413 -1.76 -3.80 22.82
CA THR A 413 -2.57 -4.96 22.43
C THR A 413 -3.58 -4.65 21.34
N VAL A 414 -4.02 -5.71 20.66
CA VAL A 414 -5.22 -5.75 19.83
C VAL A 414 -6.15 -6.86 20.32
N ASN A 415 -7.44 -6.65 20.15
CA ASN A 415 -8.50 -7.60 20.52
C ASN A 415 -9.07 -8.27 19.28
N VAL A 416 -9.39 -9.56 19.38
CA VAL A 416 -10.12 -10.32 18.35
C VAL A 416 -11.37 -10.90 18.99
N ARG A 417 -12.54 -10.55 18.45
CA ARG A 417 -13.86 -11.04 18.91
C ARG A 417 -14.47 -11.98 17.88
N ASN A 418 -14.92 -13.13 18.32
CA ASN A 418 -15.79 -14.00 17.56
C ASN A 418 -17.26 -13.57 17.73
N GLY A 419 -17.89 -13.06 16.69
CA GLY A 419 -19.31 -12.67 16.66
C GLY A 419 -20.27 -13.80 16.33
N ALA A 420 -19.79 -15.03 16.04
CA ALA A 420 -20.62 -16.22 15.92
C ALA A 420 -21.10 -16.71 17.30
N TRP A 421 -22.01 -17.66 17.35
CA TRP A 421 -22.44 -18.33 18.60
C TRP A 421 -21.60 -19.58 18.90
N ALA A 422 -21.01 -20.19 17.88
CA ALA A 422 -20.12 -21.34 18.03
C ALA A 422 -18.64 -20.96 17.91
N GLY A 423 -17.76 -21.90 18.28
CA GLY A 423 -16.31 -21.70 18.26
C GLY A 423 -15.71 -21.71 16.86
N THR A 424 -14.59 -20.99 16.71
CA THR A 424 -13.75 -20.98 15.51
C THR A 424 -12.28 -20.91 15.88
N ASP A 425 -11.40 -21.46 15.04
CA ASP A 425 -9.97 -21.23 15.14
C ASP A 425 -9.59 -19.91 14.48
N VAL A 426 -8.63 -19.21 15.07
CA VAL A 426 -8.14 -17.91 14.61
C VAL A 426 -6.62 -17.94 14.49
N ILE A 427 -6.14 -17.40 13.37
CA ILE A 427 -4.72 -17.17 13.11
C ILE A 427 -4.54 -15.69 12.84
N VAL A 428 -3.49 -15.08 13.40
CA VAL A 428 -3.12 -13.68 13.16
C VAL A 428 -1.65 -13.62 12.79
N ASP A 429 -1.37 -13.15 11.60
CA ASP A 429 -0.03 -12.88 11.11
C ASP A 429 0.16 -11.36 10.98
N VAL A 430 1.26 -10.81 11.54
CA VAL A 430 1.66 -9.40 11.37
C VAL A 430 2.44 -9.28 10.08
N VAL A 431 2.07 -8.32 9.23
CA VAL A 431 2.72 -8.05 7.93
C VAL A 431 3.42 -6.70 7.89
N GLY A 432 3.22 -5.86 8.90
CA GLY A 432 3.83 -4.55 9.05
C GLY A 432 3.17 -3.73 10.15
N PHE A 433 3.68 -2.53 10.38
CA PHE A 433 3.16 -1.63 11.39
C PHE A 433 3.30 -0.17 10.99
N TYR A 434 2.55 0.70 11.64
CA TYR A 434 2.63 2.15 11.51
C TYR A 434 3.17 2.77 12.79
N SER A 435 4.18 3.64 12.65
CA SER A 435 4.83 4.33 13.76
C SER A 435 5.28 5.71 13.33
N THR A 436 5.36 6.64 14.27
CA THR A 436 5.94 7.98 14.04
C THR A 436 7.43 7.94 13.71
N ASP A 437 8.11 6.83 14.00
CA ASP A 437 9.53 6.61 13.65
C ASP A 437 9.70 5.91 12.29
N SER A 438 8.62 5.40 11.69
CA SER A 438 8.64 4.77 10.37
C SER A 438 8.65 5.81 9.28
N LYS A 439 9.46 5.59 8.22
CA LYS A 439 9.66 6.55 7.12
C LYS A 439 8.81 6.28 5.88
N GLY A 440 8.14 5.12 5.80
CA GLY A 440 7.38 4.73 4.62
C GLY A 440 6.13 5.57 4.43
N ALA A 441 6.22 6.65 3.66
CA ALA A 441 5.08 7.49 3.29
C ALA A 441 4.31 6.87 2.12
N TYR A 442 3.00 6.82 2.21
CA TYR A 442 2.14 6.25 1.17
C TYR A 442 2.05 7.17 -0.05
N MET A 443 2.30 6.59 -1.21
CA MET A 443 2.15 7.21 -2.53
C MET A 443 1.01 6.53 -3.27
N PRO A 444 -0.19 7.14 -3.31
CA PRO A 444 -1.30 6.59 -4.08
C PRO A 444 -1.04 6.72 -5.58
N ILE A 445 -1.43 5.70 -6.34
CA ILE A 445 -1.35 5.71 -7.80
C ILE A 445 -2.70 5.33 -8.41
N LYS A 446 -2.91 5.65 -9.68
CA LYS A 446 -4.02 5.06 -10.43
C LYS A 446 -3.80 3.55 -10.49
N SER A 447 -4.77 2.77 -10.03
CA SER A 447 -4.62 1.31 -9.98
C SER A 447 -4.42 0.71 -11.37
N VAL A 448 -3.44 -0.19 -11.48
CA VAL A 448 -3.13 -0.94 -12.70
C VAL A 448 -2.93 -2.40 -12.43
N ARG A 449 -3.26 -3.23 -13.42
CA ARG A 449 -2.99 -4.67 -13.38
C ARG A 449 -1.55 -4.97 -13.68
N LEU A 450 -0.89 -5.68 -12.75
CA LEU A 450 0.50 -6.11 -12.86
C LEU A 450 0.63 -7.51 -13.44
N VAL A 451 -0.18 -8.44 -12.93
CA VAL A 451 -0.16 -9.85 -13.30
C VAL A 451 -1.60 -10.29 -13.61
N ASP A 452 -1.78 -10.99 -14.72
CA ASP A 452 -2.99 -11.73 -15.01
C ASP A 452 -2.58 -12.98 -15.80
N THR A 453 -2.54 -14.13 -15.13
CA THR A 453 -2.12 -15.40 -15.75
C THR A 453 -3.11 -15.92 -16.79
N ARG A 454 -4.30 -15.33 -16.89
CA ARG A 454 -5.32 -15.65 -17.89
C ARG A 454 -5.17 -14.81 -19.17
N ASP A 455 -4.39 -13.73 -19.14
CA ASP A 455 -4.17 -12.87 -20.31
C ASP A 455 -3.41 -13.67 -21.38
N PRO A 456 -3.85 -13.65 -22.65
CA PRO A 456 -3.15 -14.35 -23.74
C PRO A 456 -1.69 -13.96 -23.93
N ARG A 457 -1.29 -12.77 -23.46
CA ARG A 457 0.11 -12.31 -23.46
C ARG A 457 0.96 -13.00 -22.39
N TRP A 458 0.32 -13.63 -21.40
CA TRP A 458 0.97 -14.43 -20.38
C TRP A 458 1.20 -15.85 -20.87
N ILE A 459 2.40 -16.12 -21.39
CA ILE A 459 2.73 -17.38 -22.08
C ILE A 459 2.98 -18.58 -21.16
N HIS A 460 3.00 -18.35 -19.84
CA HIS A 460 3.37 -19.39 -18.88
C HIS A 460 2.17 -20.16 -18.28
N GLY A 461 0.95 -19.73 -18.63
CA GLY A 461 -0.26 -20.34 -18.10
C GLY A 461 -0.48 -20.11 -16.59
N PRO A 462 -1.39 -20.88 -15.96
CA PRO A 462 -1.69 -20.78 -14.55
C PRO A 462 -0.48 -21.04 -13.66
N MET A 463 -0.48 -20.44 -12.47
CA MET A 463 0.49 -20.68 -11.41
C MET A 463 0.45 -22.16 -10.99
N GLN A 464 1.56 -22.88 -11.09
CA GLN A 464 1.63 -24.30 -10.78
C GLN A 464 1.45 -24.57 -9.29
N GLY A 465 0.90 -25.72 -8.94
CA GLY A 465 0.84 -26.17 -7.55
C GLY A 465 2.23 -26.22 -6.92
N ARG A 466 2.37 -25.70 -5.73
CA ARG A 466 3.64 -25.56 -4.98
C ARG A 466 4.70 -24.70 -5.67
N GLY A 467 4.33 -24.00 -6.76
CA GLY A 467 5.18 -23.05 -7.49
C GLY A 467 4.98 -21.59 -7.04
N TYR A 468 5.75 -20.68 -7.62
CA TYR A 468 5.60 -19.25 -7.40
C TYR A 468 5.79 -18.43 -8.68
N VAL A 469 5.25 -17.22 -8.65
CA VAL A 469 5.46 -16.18 -9.65
C VAL A 469 6.18 -15.04 -8.93
N TRP A 470 7.24 -14.50 -9.52
CA TRP A 470 7.89 -13.32 -9.01
C TRP A 470 7.63 -12.10 -9.90
N GLN A 471 7.49 -10.95 -9.26
CA GLN A 471 7.25 -9.68 -9.92
C GLN A 471 8.24 -8.63 -9.43
N ALA A 472 9.05 -8.10 -10.33
CA ALA A 472 9.87 -6.94 -10.02
C ALA A 472 9.02 -5.66 -10.18
N LEU A 473 8.86 -4.92 -9.10
CA LEU A 473 8.00 -3.75 -9.01
C LEU A 473 8.77 -2.43 -9.00
N SER A 474 9.94 -2.38 -8.35
CA SER A 474 10.88 -1.27 -8.47
C SER A 474 12.18 -1.78 -9.08
N ALA A 475 12.63 -1.12 -10.14
CA ALA A 475 13.88 -1.46 -10.78
C ALA A 475 15.02 -0.76 -10.08
N ASP A 476 15.63 -1.42 -9.09
CA ASP A 476 16.85 -0.93 -8.43
C ASP A 476 16.74 0.53 -7.92
N GLU A 477 15.52 1.03 -7.71
CA GLU A 477 15.29 2.35 -7.14
C GLU A 477 15.30 2.24 -5.61
N PRO A 478 16.25 2.88 -4.93
CA PRO A 478 16.29 2.90 -3.47
C PRO A 478 15.08 3.69 -2.94
N GLY A 479 14.61 3.30 -1.76
CA GLY A 479 13.61 4.07 -1.03
C GLY A 479 12.18 3.57 -1.12
N ILE A 480 11.88 2.53 -1.90
CA ILE A 480 10.56 1.88 -1.84
C ILE A 480 10.58 0.77 -0.80
N ALA A 481 9.82 0.93 0.28
CA ALA A 481 9.74 -0.04 1.36
C ALA A 481 8.73 -1.16 1.08
N GLY A 482 7.64 -0.86 0.40
CA GLY A 482 6.59 -1.86 0.14
C GLY A 482 5.50 -1.38 -0.79
N TYR A 483 4.58 -2.27 -1.11
CA TYR A 483 3.52 -2.07 -2.11
C TYR A 483 2.15 -2.39 -1.53
N VAL A 484 1.13 -1.67 -1.98
CA VAL A 484 -0.28 -1.96 -1.71
C VAL A 484 -0.85 -2.69 -2.92
N LEU A 485 -1.08 -3.98 -2.77
CA LEU A 485 -1.54 -4.87 -3.83
C LEU A 485 -2.91 -5.46 -3.48
N ASN A 486 -3.76 -5.68 -4.48
CA ASN A 486 -4.88 -6.60 -4.36
C ASN A 486 -4.55 -7.86 -5.15
N THR A 487 -4.47 -8.99 -4.46
CA THR A 487 -4.21 -10.29 -5.08
C THR A 487 -5.51 -11.06 -5.19
N THR A 488 -5.77 -11.64 -6.35
CA THR A 488 -6.95 -12.49 -6.58
C THR A 488 -6.49 -13.83 -7.12
N VAL A 489 -6.89 -14.91 -6.49
CA VAL A 489 -6.74 -16.26 -7.02
C VAL A 489 -8.07 -16.72 -7.60
N THR A 490 -8.03 -17.29 -8.78
CA THR A 490 -9.23 -17.75 -9.51
C THR A 490 -8.96 -19.02 -10.31
N ASN A 491 -9.99 -19.63 -10.92
CA ASN A 491 -9.90 -20.88 -11.67
C ASN A 491 -9.19 -21.98 -10.86
N THR A 492 -9.51 -22.07 -9.58
CA THR A 492 -8.89 -22.99 -8.63
C THR A 492 -9.40 -24.42 -8.86
N ALA A 493 -8.49 -25.39 -9.10
CA ALA A 493 -8.85 -26.79 -9.30
C ALA A 493 -9.03 -27.54 -7.97
N GLY A 494 -8.28 -27.16 -6.94
CA GLY A 494 -8.35 -27.73 -5.59
C GLY A 494 -8.29 -26.65 -4.51
N ALA A 495 -8.17 -27.03 -3.24
CA ALA A 495 -7.99 -26.13 -2.12
C ALA A 495 -6.52 -25.72 -1.98
N GLY A 496 -6.30 -24.50 -1.48
CA GLY A 496 -4.96 -23.99 -1.24
C GLY A 496 -4.97 -22.61 -0.58
N PHE A 497 -3.78 -22.02 -0.53
CA PHE A 497 -3.61 -20.63 -0.09
C PHE A 497 -2.47 -19.95 -0.86
N LEU A 498 -2.53 -18.65 -0.97
CA LEU A 498 -1.47 -17.80 -1.50
C LEU A 498 -0.63 -17.29 -0.33
N SER A 499 0.69 -17.27 -0.52
CA SER A 499 1.60 -16.51 0.32
C SER A 499 2.29 -15.45 -0.51
N VAL A 500 2.49 -14.27 0.05
CA VAL A 500 3.22 -13.16 -0.59
C VAL A 500 4.40 -12.80 0.31
N ALA A 501 5.58 -12.70 -0.29
CA ALA A 501 6.82 -12.39 0.43
C ALA A 501 7.80 -11.62 -0.46
N PRO A 502 8.76 -10.88 0.11
CA PRO A 502 9.86 -10.31 -0.65
C PRO A 502 10.76 -11.42 -1.20
N ASP A 503 11.28 -11.23 -2.40
CA ASP A 503 12.25 -12.13 -3.04
C ASP A 503 13.69 -11.78 -2.61
N PRO A 504 14.55 -12.75 -2.29
CA PRO A 504 15.94 -12.49 -1.90
C PRO A 504 16.88 -12.15 -3.08
N ASN A 505 16.40 -12.29 -4.32
CA ASN A 505 17.24 -12.17 -5.51
C ASN A 505 17.12 -10.80 -6.17
N THR A 506 18.17 -10.42 -6.89
CA THR A 506 18.16 -9.27 -7.80
C THR A 506 17.66 -9.69 -9.18
N ARG A 507 17.20 -8.72 -9.98
CA ARG A 507 16.89 -8.94 -11.40
C ARG A 507 18.07 -9.50 -12.18
N GLU A 508 19.27 -9.04 -11.86
CA GLU A 508 20.50 -9.47 -12.54
C GLU A 508 20.80 -10.95 -12.24
N GLN A 509 20.57 -11.41 -11.00
CA GLN A 509 20.70 -12.82 -10.66
C GLN A 509 19.73 -13.68 -11.48
N TYR A 510 18.48 -13.24 -11.65
CA TYR A 510 17.51 -13.93 -12.51
C TYR A 510 17.95 -13.95 -13.98
N ARG A 511 18.42 -12.84 -14.53
CA ARG A 511 18.90 -12.79 -15.92
C ARG A 511 20.09 -13.70 -16.18
N GLN A 512 20.94 -13.87 -15.17
CA GLN A 512 22.17 -14.69 -15.27
C GLN A 512 21.93 -16.15 -14.87
N GLY A 513 20.71 -16.54 -14.47
CA GLY A 513 20.41 -17.88 -13.97
C GLY A 513 21.16 -18.23 -12.66
N ARG A 514 21.49 -17.22 -11.86
CA ARG A 514 22.24 -17.34 -10.59
C ARG A 514 21.37 -17.08 -9.36
N GLN A 515 20.05 -17.08 -9.52
CA GLN A 515 19.12 -16.88 -8.43
C GLN A 515 19.22 -18.00 -7.37
N VAL A 516 19.07 -17.63 -6.12
CA VAL A 516 18.86 -18.55 -5.00
C VAL A 516 17.37 -18.87 -4.95
N PHE A 517 17.01 -20.14 -4.71
CA PHE A 517 15.60 -20.51 -4.55
C PHE A 517 15.06 -19.84 -3.27
N PRO A 518 14.00 -19.00 -3.35
CA PRO A 518 13.49 -18.31 -2.19
C PRO A 518 12.93 -19.27 -1.15
N GLU A 519 13.06 -18.90 0.13
CA GLU A 519 12.44 -19.66 1.21
C GLU A 519 10.91 -19.56 1.11
N ARG A 520 10.25 -20.72 1.18
CA ARG A 520 8.80 -20.80 1.09
C ARG A 520 8.12 -20.23 2.32
N PRO A 521 7.28 -19.17 2.19
CA PRO A 521 6.58 -18.60 3.33
C PRO A 521 5.56 -19.57 3.95
N THR A 522 5.33 -19.46 5.25
CA THR A 522 4.35 -20.27 5.99
C THR A 522 3.05 -19.53 6.30
N ALA A 523 3.05 -18.20 6.23
CA ALA A 523 1.86 -17.37 6.43
C ALA A 523 0.97 -17.39 5.20
N SER A 524 -0.35 -17.44 5.39
CA SER A 524 -1.31 -17.32 4.29
C SER A 524 -1.72 -15.87 4.10
N THR A 525 -1.78 -15.43 2.86
CA THR A 525 -2.36 -14.14 2.47
C THR A 525 -3.85 -14.29 2.17
N LEU A 526 -4.22 -15.27 1.37
CA LEU A 526 -5.62 -15.63 1.09
C LEU A 526 -5.76 -17.14 0.97
N ASN A 527 -6.96 -17.65 1.24
CA ASN A 527 -7.27 -19.08 1.24
C ASN A 527 -8.43 -19.35 0.28
N TRP A 528 -8.36 -20.47 -0.45
CA TRP A 528 -9.41 -20.86 -1.38
C TRP A 528 -9.77 -22.33 -1.32
N THR A 529 -10.94 -22.66 -1.82
CA THR A 529 -11.37 -24.03 -2.18
C THR A 529 -11.58 -24.11 -3.68
N ALA A 530 -11.75 -25.34 -4.21
CA ALA A 530 -11.97 -25.56 -5.64
C ALA A 530 -13.12 -24.71 -6.20
N GLY A 531 -12.93 -24.17 -7.39
CA GLY A 531 -13.92 -23.37 -8.13
C GLY A 531 -14.16 -21.96 -7.60
N LYS A 532 -13.36 -21.47 -6.63
CA LYS A 532 -13.56 -20.15 -6.03
C LYS A 532 -12.64 -19.07 -6.60
N THR A 533 -13.17 -17.85 -6.63
CA THR A 533 -12.41 -16.62 -6.87
C THR A 533 -12.33 -15.85 -5.57
N VAL A 534 -11.12 -15.61 -5.06
CA VAL A 534 -10.90 -14.99 -3.75
C VAL A 534 -9.89 -13.85 -3.88
N PRO A 535 -10.29 -12.61 -3.57
CA PRO A 535 -9.38 -11.48 -3.45
C PRO A 535 -8.88 -11.32 -2.01
N ASN A 536 -7.72 -10.69 -1.84
CA ASN A 536 -7.31 -10.05 -0.58
C ASN A 536 -6.31 -8.93 -0.85
N LEU A 537 -6.39 -7.85 -0.06
CA LEU A 537 -5.38 -6.81 -0.07
C LEU A 537 -4.11 -7.31 0.63
N VAL A 538 -2.97 -6.88 0.12
CA VAL A 538 -1.65 -7.20 0.68
C VAL A 538 -0.82 -5.93 0.75
N GLN A 539 -0.26 -5.63 1.92
CA GLN A 539 0.81 -4.67 2.08
C GLN A 539 2.14 -5.44 2.05
N ALA A 540 2.66 -5.64 0.85
CA ALA A 540 3.84 -6.47 0.62
C ALA A 540 5.12 -5.66 0.81
N GLY A 541 6.08 -6.17 1.59
CA GLY A 541 7.44 -5.63 1.64
C GLY A 541 8.13 -5.80 0.28
N SER A 542 8.93 -4.79 -0.10
CA SER A 542 9.69 -4.83 -1.37
C SER A 542 10.96 -5.69 -1.29
N GLY A 543 11.44 -5.98 -0.07
CA GLY A 543 12.82 -6.43 0.11
C GLY A 543 13.83 -5.40 -0.43
N ASP A 544 15.12 -5.74 -0.41
CA ASP A 544 16.18 -4.84 -0.89
C ASP A 544 16.18 -4.67 -2.42
N ASN A 545 15.52 -5.56 -3.14
CA ASN A 545 15.61 -5.68 -4.60
C ASN A 545 14.32 -5.30 -5.35
N GLY A 546 13.28 -4.89 -4.62
CA GLY A 546 11.99 -4.49 -5.19
C GLY A 546 11.23 -5.61 -5.89
N ILE A 547 11.51 -6.88 -5.55
CA ILE A 547 10.86 -8.06 -6.14
C ILE A 547 9.95 -8.69 -5.09
N VAL A 548 8.75 -9.07 -5.51
CA VAL A 548 7.74 -9.73 -4.66
C VAL A 548 7.38 -11.09 -5.26
N ASP A 549 7.36 -12.09 -4.41
CA ASP A 549 6.96 -13.48 -4.73
C ASP A 549 5.51 -13.75 -4.37
N PHE A 550 4.81 -14.43 -5.27
CA PHE A 550 3.45 -14.94 -5.11
C PHE A 550 3.47 -16.45 -5.17
N TRP A 551 3.30 -17.11 -4.01
CA TRP A 551 3.44 -18.56 -3.87
C TRP A 551 2.09 -19.26 -3.88
N ASN A 552 1.87 -20.17 -4.82
CA ASN A 552 0.76 -21.13 -4.75
C ASN A 552 1.12 -22.25 -3.77
N GLN A 553 0.51 -22.22 -2.59
CA GLN A 553 0.71 -23.24 -1.56
C GLN A 553 -0.22 -24.44 -1.69
N GLY A 554 -1.17 -24.39 -2.65
CA GLY A 554 -2.00 -25.54 -3.02
C GLY A 554 -1.21 -26.57 -3.83
N TRP A 555 -1.80 -27.73 -4.03
CA TRP A 555 -1.24 -28.80 -4.85
C TRP A 555 -1.66 -28.70 -6.32
N ASP A 556 -2.76 -28.02 -6.60
CA ASP A 556 -3.31 -27.83 -7.92
C ASP A 556 -2.95 -26.46 -8.48
N LYS A 557 -3.01 -26.34 -9.80
CA LYS A 557 -2.84 -25.07 -10.48
C LYS A 557 -3.97 -24.09 -10.18
N ALA A 558 -3.66 -22.80 -10.22
CA ALA A 558 -4.62 -21.72 -10.08
C ALA A 558 -4.17 -20.49 -10.87
N ASP A 559 -5.12 -19.67 -11.30
CA ASP A 559 -4.80 -18.39 -11.91
C ASP A 559 -4.59 -17.32 -10.85
N LEU A 560 -3.65 -16.40 -11.13
CA LEU A 560 -3.30 -15.27 -10.30
C LEU A 560 -3.58 -13.97 -11.03
N VAL A 561 -4.22 -13.04 -10.33
CA VAL A 561 -4.37 -11.64 -10.75
C VAL A 561 -3.81 -10.75 -9.65
N VAL A 562 -2.97 -9.79 -10.02
CA VAL A 562 -2.38 -8.81 -9.09
C VAL A 562 -2.61 -7.42 -9.64
N ASP A 563 -3.25 -6.58 -8.84
CA ASP A 563 -3.46 -5.16 -9.10
C ASP A 563 -2.69 -4.33 -8.07
N ILE A 564 -2.04 -3.22 -8.47
CA ILE A 564 -1.35 -2.29 -7.56
C ILE A 564 -2.19 -1.02 -7.36
N PHE A 565 -2.20 -0.51 -6.12
CA PHE A 565 -2.95 0.69 -5.71
C PHE A 565 -2.07 1.81 -5.18
N GLY A 566 -0.83 1.50 -4.83
CA GLY A 566 0.14 2.45 -4.30
C GLY A 566 1.38 1.75 -3.76
N TYR A 567 2.28 2.53 -3.24
CA TYR A 567 3.52 2.04 -2.62
C TYR A 567 3.92 2.94 -1.45
N TYR A 568 4.84 2.45 -0.63
CA TYR A 568 5.42 3.20 0.49
C TYR A 568 6.84 3.60 0.14
N GLU A 569 7.14 4.89 0.21
CA GLU A 569 8.44 5.48 -0.14
C GLU A 569 9.08 6.14 1.09
N THR A 570 10.40 5.95 1.26
CA THR A 570 11.14 6.39 2.47
C THR A 570 12.05 7.59 2.24
N ASN A 571 12.12 8.09 1.01
CA ASN A 571 12.96 9.21 0.58
C ASN A 571 12.19 10.30 -0.19
#